data_1f470cb71c72af209f98c690a055cdb1
#
_entry.id   1f470cb71c72af209f98c690a055cdb1
#
_cell.length_a   1.000
_cell.length_b   1.000
_cell.length_c   1.000
_cell.angle_alpha   90.00
_cell.angle_beta   90.00
_cell.angle_gamma   90.00
#
_symmetry.space_group_name_H-M   'P 1'
#
loop_
_entity.id
_entity.type
_entity.pdbx_description
1 polymer ?
#
loop_
_entity_poly.entity_id
_entity_poly.type
_entity_poly.pdbx_seq_one_letter_code
_entity_poly.pdbx_strand_id
1 'polypeptide(L)'
;MIFKTVQIQKCVGYILPENIFVIKNGRKIKLSKGTKINQQIKSILVSNGFKQISGFLLSENDFDENKASDLIARSICTNKLNNLNYKNLNTGRSNIYSTKSGLFIYNANNLIKLNNNSKIAISAIRPFSKVEQNQELITAKVIPYGIDKKLLQKNSLRLKETFKVVPFQKKSITLIQTFDNKINEKLIVKSRKVTQKRLELCGIKKIEEIIIPHKENILFNKIQLCINRNVDIVLIIGPHAITHIKDVIPNAISKSGAKIIRFGIPVEPGNLLLLSKFRSSIKDIYIIGMPTCAKSPKENGLDWILWRILCNINIKNSNLNELSVGGLIK
;
A
#
# COMPACT_ATOMS: atom_id res chain seq x y z
N MET A 1 -26.25 6.38 21.59
CA MET A 1 -27.07 5.23 21.12
C MET A 1 -27.48 4.37 22.31
N ILE A 2 -28.76 4.00 22.41
CA ILE A 2 -29.34 3.22 23.53
C ILE A 2 -30.04 1.99 22.94
N PHE A 3 -29.83 0.80 23.52
CA PHE A 3 -30.57 -0.43 23.19
C PHE A 3 -31.69 -0.61 24.22
N LYS A 4 -32.96 -0.74 23.77
CA LYS A 4 -34.11 -0.95 24.61
C LYS A 4 -35.19 -1.82 23.93
N THR A 5 -35.95 -2.53 24.72
CA THR A 5 -37.20 -3.11 24.34
C THR A 5 -38.32 -2.10 24.62
N VAL A 6 -39.15 -1.82 23.63
CA VAL A 6 -40.25 -0.84 23.73
C VAL A 6 -41.53 -1.42 23.21
N GLN A 7 -42.67 -0.88 23.70
CA GLN A 7 -43.98 -1.19 23.15
C GLN A 7 -44.03 -0.77 21.69
N ILE A 8 -44.73 -1.53 20.86
CA ILE A 8 -44.81 -1.31 19.41
C ILE A 8 -45.30 0.08 19.03
N GLN A 9 -46.16 0.70 19.87
CA GLN A 9 -46.66 2.07 19.68
C GLN A 9 -45.52 3.10 19.68
N LYS A 10 -44.42 2.85 20.41
CA LYS A 10 -43.27 3.74 20.60
C LYS A 10 -42.03 3.34 19.78
N CYS A 11 -42.17 2.37 18.84
CA CYS A 11 -41.02 1.80 18.14
C CYS A 11 -40.48 2.64 16.98
N VAL A 12 -41.19 3.67 16.53
CA VAL A 12 -40.74 4.52 15.40
C VAL A 12 -39.45 5.23 15.74
N GLY A 13 -38.50 5.19 14.82
CA GLY A 13 -37.14 5.72 14.99
C GLY A 13 -36.13 4.71 15.50
N TYR A 14 -36.57 3.56 16.05
CA TYR A 14 -35.66 2.48 16.46
C TYR A 14 -35.09 1.72 15.25
N ILE A 15 -33.91 1.16 15.39
CA ILE A 15 -33.19 0.38 14.39
C ILE A 15 -33.25 -1.10 14.79
N LEU A 16 -33.66 -1.97 13.87
CA LEU A 16 -33.74 -3.41 14.10
C LEU A 16 -32.35 -4.04 14.34
N PRO A 17 -32.14 -4.79 15.46
CA PRO A 17 -30.90 -5.46 15.76
C PRO A 17 -30.67 -6.72 14.93
N GLU A 18 -31.74 -7.30 14.37
CA GLU A 18 -31.78 -8.57 13.65
C GLU A 18 -32.78 -8.56 12.49
N ASN A 19 -32.73 -9.61 11.66
CA ASN A 19 -33.72 -9.80 10.60
C ASN A 19 -35.03 -10.26 11.19
N ILE A 20 -36.14 -9.60 10.82
CA ILE A 20 -37.50 -9.99 11.20
C ILE A 20 -38.26 -10.41 9.94
N PHE A 21 -38.89 -11.56 9.98
CA PHE A 21 -39.78 -12.02 8.91
C PHE A 21 -41.24 -11.72 9.26
N VAL A 22 -41.94 -11.07 8.34
CA VAL A 22 -43.35 -10.64 8.50
C VAL A 22 -44.13 -10.95 7.25
N ILE A 23 -45.48 -10.98 7.37
CA ILE A 23 -46.39 -11.13 6.24
C ILE A 23 -46.89 -9.75 5.84
N LYS A 24 -46.78 -9.39 4.56
CA LYS A 24 -47.35 -8.18 3.97
C LYS A 24 -48.12 -8.59 2.70
N ASN A 25 -49.38 -8.26 2.63
CA ASN A 25 -50.27 -8.60 1.49
C ASN A 25 -50.19 -10.10 1.12
N GLY A 26 -50.24 -11.00 2.12
CA GLY A 26 -50.16 -12.46 1.93
C GLY A 26 -48.78 -12.99 1.57
N ARG A 27 -47.76 -12.15 1.43
CA ARG A 27 -46.39 -12.55 1.10
C ARG A 27 -45.47 -12.40 2.29
N LYS A 28 -44.59 -13.40 2.51
CA LYS A 28 -43.53 -13.32 3.51
C LYS A 28 -42.43 -12.35 3.02
N ILE A 29 -42.17 -11.30 3.78
CA ILE A 29 -41.10 -10.33 3.52
C ILE A 29 -40.13 -10.31 4.69
N LYS A 30 -38.92 -9.90 4.41
CA LYS A 30 -37.81 -9.75 5.37
C LYS A 30 -37.62 -8.26 5.68
N LEU A 31 -37.77 -7.87 6.93
CA LEU A 31 -37.26 -6.63 7.47
C LEU A 31 -35.81 -6.86 7.91
N SER A 32 -34.86 -6.28 7.20
CA SER A 32 -33.45 -6.55 7.43
C SER A 32 -32.93 -5.90 8.71
N LYS A 33 -31.98 -6.54 9.35
CA LYS A 33 -31.12 -5.96 10.37
C LYS A 33 -30.61 -4.58 9.92
N GLY A 34 -30.60 -3.58 10.83
CA GLY A 34 -30.21 -2.20 10.53
C GLY A 34 -31.36 -1.34 9.93
N THR A 35 -32.53 -1.91 9.67
CA THR A 35 -33.69 -1.14 9.19
C THR A 35 -34.20 -0.21 10.27
N LYS A 36 -34.32 1.09 9.97
CA LYS A 36 -34.96 2.07 10.85
C LYS A 36 -36.47 1.97 10.72
N ILE A 37 -37.16 1.76 11.83
CA ILE A 37 -38.63 1.61 11.89
C ILE A 37 -39.28 2.97 11.60
N ASN A 38 -40.05 3.05 10.54
CA ASN A 38 -40.95 4.16 10.22
C ASN A 38 -42.39 3.78 10.49
N GLN A 39 -43.34 4.67 10.21
CA GLN A 39 -44.78 4.41 10.43
C GLN A 39 -45.28 3.21 9.61
N GLN A 40 -44.83 3.03 8.36
CA GLN A 40 -45.26 1.90 7.52
C GLN A 40 -44.73 0.56 8.09
N ILE A 41 -43.48 0.49 8.52
CA ILE A 41 -42.91 -0.70 9.15
C ILE A 41 -43.59 -0.99 10.47
N LYS A 42 -43.90 0.03 11.28
CA LYS A 42 -44.72 -0.11 12.49
C LYS A 42 -46.05 -0.75 12.21
N SER A 43 -46.80 -0.28 11.19
CA SER A 43 -48.09 -0.85 10.82
C SER A 43 -47.98 -2.33 10.42
N ILE A 44 -46.93 -2.70 9.66
CA ILE A 44 -46.66 -4.09 9.29
C ILE A 44 -46.36 -4.95 10.54
N LEU A 45 -45.56 -4.45 11.48
CA LEU A 45 -45.25 -5.17 12.71
C LEU A 45 -46.53 -5.39 13.56
N VAL A 46 -47.38 -4.37 13.70
CA VAL A 46 -48.66 -4.46 14.40
C VAL A 46 -49.58 -5.50 13.75
N SER A 47 -49.74 -5.47 12.43
CA SER A 47 -50.58 -6.45 11.70
C SER A 47 -50.05 -7.89 11.78
N ASN A 48 -48.77 -8.08 12.12
CA ASN A 48 -48.14 -9.37 12.39
C ASN A 48 -48.13 -9.74 13.89
N GLY A 49 -48.86 -9.04 14.74
CA GLY A 49 -49.08 -9.39 16.16
C GLY A 49 -47.94 -8.98 17.10
N PHE A 50 -46.97 -8.15 16.66
CA PHE A 50 -45.92 -7.67 17.54
C PHE A 50 -46.50 -6.69 18.56
N LYS A 51 -46.31 -6.98 19.87
CA LYS A 51 -46.70 -6.10 20.98
C LYS A 51 -45.58 -5.21 21.45
N GLN A 52 -44.35 -5.70 21.33
CA GLN A 52 -43.11 -5.01 21.69
C GLN A 52 -41.96 -5.36 20.72
N ILE A 53 -40.94 -4.55 20.68
CA ILE A 53 -39.75 -4.79 19.85
C ILE A 53 -38.51 -4.25 20.54
N SER A 54 -37.41 -4.99 20.42
CA SER A 54 -36.08 -4.53 20.82
C SER A 54 -35.39 -3.80 19.67
N GLY A 55 -34.69 -2.72 19.99
CA GLY A 55 -33.98 -1.97 18.96
C GLY A 55 -33.02 -0.95 19.53
N PHE A 56 -32.24 -0.37 18.63
CA PHE A 56 -31.32 0.73 18.93
C PHE A 56 -31.97 2.07 18.60
N LEU A 57 -31.86 3.03 19.52
CA LEU A 57 -32.25 4.42 19.28
C LEU A 57 -31.01 5.30 19.26
N LEU A 58 -30.83 6.05 18.17
CA LEU A 58 -29.78 7.06 18.07
C LEU A 58 -30.17 8.30 18.87
N SER A 59 -29.22 8.89 19.59
CA SER A 59 -29.39 10.21 20.20
C SER A 59 -29.12 11.32 19.17
N GLU A 60 -29.49 12.54 19.47
CA GLU A 60 -29.18 13.72 18.64
C GLU A 60 -27.68 13.94 18.45
N ASN A 61 -26.87 13.45 19.41
CA ASN A 61 -25.42 13.52 19.37
C ASN A 61 -24.74 12.34 18.64
N ASP A 62 -25.53 11.41 18.07
CA ASP A 62 -24.98 10.30 17.29
C ASP A 62 -25.10 10.57 15.79
N PHE A 63 -24.10 10.10 15.03
CA PHE A 63 -24.25 9.81 13.62
C PHE A 63 -24.64 8.35 13.43
N ASP A 64 -25.51 8.05 12.46
CA ASP A 64 -25.70 6.68 12.02
C ASP A 64 -24.44 6.11 11.38
N GLU A 65 -24.36 4.76 11.29
CA GLU A 65 -23.17 4.06 10.81
C GLU A 65 -22.75 4.47 9.40
N ASN A 66 -23.72 4.77 8.51
CA ASN A 66 -23.43 5.12 7.11
C ASN A 66 -22.82 6.52 7.01
N LYS A 67 -23.44 7.49 7.69
CA LYS A 67 -22.92 8.86 7.76
C LYS A 67 -21.55 8.89 8.43
N ALA A 68 -21.36 8.08 9.47
CA ALA A 68 -20.10 8.00 10.19
C ALA A 68 -18.99 7.39 9.33
N SER A 69 -19.24 6.29 8.60
CA SER A 69 -18.27 5.69 7.69
C SER A 69 -17.92 6.60 6.50
N ASP A 70 -18.90 7.36 5.99
CA ASP A 70 -18.68 8.37 4.95
C ASP A 70 -17.73 9.48 5.45
N LEU A 71 -17.96 10.01 6.65
CA LEU A 71 -17.11 11.04 7.24
C LEU A 71 -15.68 10.57 7.48
N ILE A 72 -15.49 9.30 7.91
CA ILE A 72 -14.17 8.69 8.05
C ILE A 72 -13.47 8.64 6.69
N ALA A 73 -14.12 8.08 5.68
CA ALA A 73 -13.54 7.94 4.34
C ALA A 73 -13.25 9.30 3.70
N ARG A 74 -14.16 10.27 3.84
CA ARG A 74 -13.95 11.65 3.40
C ARG A 74 -12.74 12.28 4.06
N SER A 75 -12.53 12.05 5.37
CA SER A 75 -11.37 12.57 6.09
C SER A 75 -10.05 11.98 5.58
N ILE A 76 -10.04 10.69 5.21
CA ILE A 76 -8.88 10.04 4.59
C ILE A 76 -8.59 10.63 3.20
N CYS A 77 -9.63 10.91 2.42
CA CYS A 77 -9.53 11.37 1.03
C CYS A 77 -9.56 12.90 0.86
N THR A 78 -9.48 13.67 1.95
CA THR A 78 -9.61 15.15 1.92
C THR A 78 -8.55 15.80 1.02
N ASN A 79 -7.31 15.32 1.08
CA ASN A 79 -6.22 15.86 0.28
C ASN A 79 -6.13 15.11 -1.06
N LYS A 80 -6.45 15.79 -2.16
CA LYS A 80 -6.36 15.23 -3.52
C LYS A 80 -4.95 14.77 -3.90
N LEU A 81 -3.91 15.37 -3.30
CA LEU A 81 -2.51 14.99 -3.53
C LEU A 81 -2.18 13.61 -2.96
N ASN A 82 -3.01 13.06 -2.07
CA ASN A 82 -2.84 11.72 -1.53
C ASN A 82 -3.22 10.61 -2.53
N ASN A 83 -3.79 10.95 -3.68
CA ASN A 83 -4.18 10.02 -4.74
C ASN A 83 -5.13 8.92 -4.26
N LEU A 84 -6.10 9.29 -3.41
CA LEU A 84 -7.10 8.40 -2.84
C LEU A 84 -8.50 8.87 -3.21
N ASN A 85 -9.40 7.91 -3.43
CA ASN A 85 -10.84 8.12 -3.58
C ASN A 85 -11.60 7.07 -2.77
N TYR A 86 -12.89 7.25 -2.53
CA TYR A 86 -13.67 6.31 -1.74
C TYR A 86 -15.06 6.06 -2.30
N LYS A 87 -15.65 4.93 -1.86
CA LYS A 87 -17.03 4.56 -2.12
C LYS A 87 -17.68 4.14 -0.80
N ASN A 88 -18.82 4.75 -0.47
CA ASN A 88 -19.66 4.33 0.66
C ASN A 88 -20.54 3.15 0.23
N LEU A 89 -20.59 2.11 1.03
CA LEU A 89 -21.32 0.87 0.74
C LEU A 89 -22.66 0.74 1.49
N ASN A 90 -23.11 1.80 2.19
CA ASN A 90 -24.38 1.85 2.92
C ASN A 90 -24.62 0.72 3.95
N THR A 91 -23.57 0.20 4.53
CA THR A 91 -23.64 -0.81 5.61
C THR A 91 -22.71 -0.44 6.76
N GLY A 92 -22.57 0.87 7.03
CA GLY A 92 -21.57 1.41 7.96
C GLY A 92 -20.14 1.18 7.47
N ARG A 93 -19.95 0.95 6.17
CA ARG A 93 -18.66 0.62 5.55
C ARG A 93 -18.38 1.54 4.37
N SER A 94 -17.15 2.01 4.31
CA SER A 94 -16.60 2.71 3.16
C SER A 94 -15.28 2.09 2.76
N ASN A 95 -15.08 1.90 1.45
CA ASN A 95 -13.82 1.41 0.88
C ASN A 95 -13.09 2.55 0.21
N ILE A 96 -11.76 2.60 0.39
CA ILE A 96 -10.88 3.61 -0.16
C ILE A 96 -9.99 2.97 -1.24
N TYR A 97 -9.89 3.63 -2.38
CA TYR A 97 -9.22 3.15 -3.58
C TYR A 97 -8.10 4.10 -4.00
N SER A 98 -7.10 3.56 -4.66
CA SER A 98 -6.08 4.36 -5.32
C SER A 98 -6.62 5.05 -6.57
N THR A 99 -6.26 6.31 -6.80
CA THR A 99 -6.53 7.00 -8.08
C THR A 99 -5.37 6.91 -9.07
N LYS A 100 -4.19 6.40 -8.63
CA LYS A 100 -2.99 6.23 -9.46
C LYS A 100 -2.22 4.98 -9.09
N SER A 101 -1.51 4.39 -10.04
CA SER A 101 -0.51 3.36 -9.74
C SER A 101 0.69 3.98 -9.02
N GLY A 102 1.25 3.26 -8.03
CA GLY A 102 2.37 3.77 -7.25
C GLY A 102 2.66 2.93 -6.01
N LEU A 103 3.17 3.58 -4.98
CA LEU A 103 3.49 2.97 -3.70
C LEU A 103 2.55 3.51 -2.62
N PHE A 104 1.82 2.61 -1.95
CA PHE A 104 0.93 2.97 -0.85
C PHE A 104 1.71 3.15 0.45
N ILE A 105 1.59 4.32 1.06
CA ILE A 105 2.41 4.70 2.21
C ILE A 105 1.55 5.19 3.35
N TYR A 106 1.82 4.69 4.54
CA TYR A 106 1.29 5.19 5.80
C TYR A 106 2.16 4.72 6.98
N ASN A 107 1.99 5.35 8.13
CA ASN A 107 2.62 4.92 9.38
C ASN A 107 1.72 3.89 10.08
N ALA A 108 2.20 2.65 10.20
CA ALA A 108 1.46 1.55 10.82
C ALA A 108 1.05 1.86 12.28
N ASN A 109 1.90 2.53 13.06
CA ASN A 109 1.59 2.91 14.44
C ASN A 109 0.40 3.89 14.50
N ASN A 110 0.24 4.76 13.50
CA ASN A 110 -0.92 5.64 13.44
C ASN A 110 -2.19 4.85 13.18
N LEU A 111 -2.15 3.86 12.28
CA LEU A 111 -3.30 2.96 12.02
C LEU A 111 -3.66 2.15 13.27
N ILE A 112 -2.69 1.62 14.00
CA ILE A 112 -2.91 0.90 15.26
C ILE A 112 -3.60 1.83 16.28
N LYS A 113 -3.12 3.06 16.45
CA LYS A 113 -3.74 4.05 17.36
C LYS A 113 -5.17 4.41 16.98
N LEU A 114 -5.49 4.45 15.68
CA LEU A 114 -6.86 4.70 15.20
C LEU A 114 -7.82 3.56 15.57
N ASN A 115 -7.33 2.33 15.56
CA ASN A 115 -8.09 1.13 15.90
C ASN A 115 -8.19 0.83 17.41
N ASN A 116 -7.60 1.66 18.28
CA ASN A 116 -7.76 1.50 19.74
C ASN A 116 -9.20 1.70 20.23
N ASN A 117 -10.08 2.19 19.35
CA ASN A 117 -11.49 2.33 19.65
C ASN A 117 -12.29 1.20 18.97
N SER A 118 -12.88 0.33 19.77
CA SER A 118 -13.69 -0.81 19.31
C SER A 118 -14.93 -0.45 18.46
N LYS A 119 -15.30 0.83 18.40
CA LYS A 119 -16.44 1.29 17.59
C LYS A 119 -16.10 1.54 16.11
N ILE A 120 -14.82 1.63 15.77
CA ILE A 120 -14.32 1.87 14.42
C ILE A 120 -13.25 0.82 14.12
N ALA A 121 -13.35 0.16 12.97
CA ALA A 121 -12.34 -0.74 12.45
C ALA A 121 -11.85 -0.24 11.10
N ILE A 122 -10.55 0.05 10.98
CA ILE A 122 -9.89 0.47 9.75
C ILE A 122 -8.84 -0.58 9.41
N SER A 123 -9.03 -1.26 8.29
CA SER A 123 -8.09 -2.24 7.75
C SER A 123 -7.44 -1.69 6.49
N ALA A 124 -6.14 -1.88 6.34
CA ALA A 124 -5.39 -1.42 5.17
C ALA A 124 -4.45 -2.54 4.68
N ILE A 125 -4.14 -2.54 3.39
CA ILE A 125 -3.05 -3.38 2.87
C ILE A 125 -1.72 -2.90 3.47
N ARG A 126 -0.67 -3.72 3.38
CA ARG A 126 0.64 -3.39 3.98
C ARG A 126 1.19 -2.06 3.50
N PRO A 127 1.86 -1.27 4.35
CA PRO A 127 2.57 -0.07 3.91
C PRO A 127 3.71 -0.45 2.95
N PHE A 128 4.02 0.45 2.02
CA PHE A 128 4.99 0.24 0.94
C PHE A 128 4.63 -0.89 -0.03
N SER A 129 3.36 -1.26 -0.16
CA SER A 129 2.87 -2.13 -1.24
C SER A 129 2.80 -1.35 -2.55
N LYS A 130 3.26 -1.98 -3.65
CA LYS A 130 2.96 -1.52 -5.01
C LYS A 130 1.46 -1.69 -5.24
N VAL A 131 0.82 -0.65 -5.77
CA VAL A 131 -0.62 -0.63 -6.03
C VAL A 131 -0.92 -0.15 -7.45
N GLU A 132 -2.05 -0.61 -7.96
CA GLU A 132 -2.56 -0.20 -9.27
C GLU A 132 -3.69 0.82 -9.10
N GLN A 133 -3.96 1.57 -10.17
CA GLN A 133 -5.11 2.48 -10.19
C GLN A 133 -6.41 1.69 -9.97
N ASN A 134 -7.34 2.25 -9.18
CA ASN A 134 -8.60 1.66 -8.77
C ASN A 134 -8.49 0.42 -7.86
N GLN A 135 -7.32 0.08 -7.36
CA GLN A 135 -7.15 -0.97 -6.35
C GLN A 135 -7.71 -0.51 -5.01
N GLU A 136 -8.45 -1.40 -4.32
CA GLU A 136 -8.91 -1.19 -2.96
C GLU A 136 -7.71 -1.28 -1.99
N LEU A 137 -7.57 -0.27 -1.14
CA LEU A 137 -6.44 -0.11 -0.22
C LEU A 137 -6.83 -0.18 1.24
N ILE A 138 -7.99 0.39 1.56
CA ILE A 138 -8.46 0.55 2.94
C ILE A 138 -9.96 0.26 2.99
N THR A 139 -10.37 -0.44 4.03
CA THR A 139 -11.78 -0.53 4.43
C THR A 139 -11.94 0.14 5.79
N ALA A 140 -12.91 1.05 5.90
CA ALA A 140 -13.32 1.65 7.15
C ALA A 140 -14.74 1.19 7.50
N LYS A 141 -14.91 0.56 8.68
CA LYS A 141 -16.18 0.04 9.17
C LYS A 141 -16.52 0.68 10.52
N VAL A 142 -17.70 1.22 10.65
CA VAL A 142 -18.31 1.59 11.93
C VAL A 142 -19.07 0.38 12.45
N ILE A 143 -18.71 -0.09 13.63
CA ILE A 143 -19.24 -1.35 14.20
C ILE A 143 -20.66 -1.20 14.73
N PRO A 144 -20.97 -0.20 15.58
CA PRO A 144 -22.35 0.01 16.07
C PRO A 144 -23.20 0.75 15.03
N TYR A 145 -24.53 0.67 15.15
CA TYR A 145 -25.47 1.41 14.30
C TYR A 145 -25.40 2.93 14.44
N GLY A 146 -24.74 3.41 15.46
CA GLY A 146 -24.51 4.84 15.68
C GLY A 146 -23.28 5.10 16.54
N ILE A 147 -22.64 6.23 16.30
CA ILE A 147 -21.41 6.64 17.00
C ILE A 147 -21.49 8.12 17.40
N ASP A 148 -21.00 8.44 18.56
CA ASP A 148 -20.93 9.80 19.08
C ASP A 148 -20.13 10.73 18.15
N LYS A 149 -20.69 11.92 17.87
CA LYS A 149 -20.13 12.92 16.96
C LYS A 149 -18.76 13.42 17.40
N LYS A 150 -18.57 13.66 18.70
CA LYS A 150 -17.28 14.17 19.24
C LYS A 150 -16.18 13.14 19.10
N LEU A 151 -16.49 11.86 19.36
CA LEU A 151 -15.56 10.77 19.19
C LEU A 151 -15.12 10.63 17.72
N LEU A 152 -16.06 10.75 16.80
CA LEU A 152 -15.78 10.69 15.36
C LEU A 152 -14.91 11.86 14.90
N GLN A 153 -15.23 13.09 15.33
CA GLN A 153 -14.45 14.28 14.97
C GLN A 153 -13.00 14.18 15.45
N LYS A 154 -12.78 13.73 16.69
CA LYS A 154 -11.42 13.51 17.21
C LYS A 154 -10.62 12.52 16.38
N ASN A 155 -11.24 11.44 15.90
CA ASN A 155 -10.59 10.44 15.07
C ASN A 155 -10.40 10.94 13.63
N SER A 156 -11.33 11.70 13.06
CA SER A 156 -11.24 12.22 11.69
C SER A 156 -10.06 13.18 11.50
N LEU A 157 -9.72 13.99 12.50
CA LEU A 157 -8.54 14.85 12.46
C LEU A 157 -7.23 14.06 12.37
N ARG A 158 -7.16 12.89 13.03
CA ARG A 158 -5.98 12.00 12.98
C ARG A 158 -5.86 11.25 11.65
N LEU A 159 -6.94 11.12 10.88
CA LEU A 159 -6.97 10.43 9.59
C LEU A 159 -6.44 11.28 8.44
N LYS A 160 -6.48 12.61 8.58
CA LYS A 160 -5.94 13.51 7.57
C LYS A 160 -4.46 13.22 7.36
N GLU A 161 -4.06 13.06 6.09
CA GLU A 161 -2.67 12.83 5.68
C GLU A 161 -2.00 11.55 6.20
N THR A 162 -2.75 10.66 6.86
CA THR A 162 -2.20 9.38 7.35
C THR A 162 -1.83 8.46 6.19
N PHE A 163 -2.63 8.44 5.12
CA PHE A 163 -2.50 7.53 4.00
C PHE A 163 -2.27 8.28 2.69
N LYS A 164 -1.40 7.76 1.83
CA LYS A 164 -1.20 8.29 0.49
C LYS A 164 -0.68 7.23 -0.48
N VAL A 165 -0.96 7.42 -1.76
CA VAL A 165 -0.28 6.72 -2.85
C VAL A 165 0.68 7.69 -3.52
N VAL A 166 1.96 7.33 -3.55
CA VAL A 166 3.00 8.10 -4.23
C VAL A 166 3.22 7.47 -5.61
N PRO A 167 2.93 8.19 -6.70
CA PRO A 167 3.10 7.66 -8.03
C PRO A 167 4.58 7.43 -8.37
N PHE A 168 4.84 6.40 -9.20
CA PHE A 168 6.16 6.18 -9.75
C PHE A 168 6.57 7.31 -10.69
N GLN A 169 7.80 7.79 -10.53
CA GLN A 169 8.38 8.84 -11.34
C GLN A 169 9.17 8.24 -12.52
N LYS A 170 9.14 8.93 -13.65
CA LYS A 170 10.01 8.57 -14.78
C LYS A 170 11.46 8.84 -14.39
N LYS A 171 12.31 7.82 -14.54
CA LYS A 171 13.75 7.88 -14.24
C LYS A 171 14.54 7.25 -15.36
N SER A 172 15.73 7.79 -15.62
CA SER A 172 16.70 7.19 -16.51
C SER A 172 17.40 6.02 -15.80
N ILE A 173 17.44 4.87 -16.47
CA ILE A 173 17.98 3.64 -15.88
C ILE A 173 18.94 2.99 -16.87
N THR A 174 20.14 2.66 -16.40
CA THR A 174 21.12 1.87 -17.14
C THR A 174 21.35 0.53 -16.44
N LEU A 175 21.16 -0.56 -17.17
CA LEU A 175 21.49 -1.92 -16.75
C LEU A 175 22.89 -2.27 -17.24
N ILE A 176 23.84 -2.50 -16.33
CA ILE A 176 25.16 -3.03 -16.64
C ILE A 176 25.15 -4.52 -16.34
N GLN A 177 25.35 -5.33 -17.35
CA GLN A 177 25.51 -6.78 -17.22
C GLN A 177 26.98 -7.16 -17.39
N THR A 178 27.52 -7.90 -16.43
CA THR A 178 28.91 -8.34 -16.52
C THR A 178 28.99 -9.85 -16.72
N PHE A 179 29.99 -10.30 -17.47
CA PHE A 179 30.22 -11.71 -17.78
C PHE A 179 31.68 -12.11 -17.55
N ASP A 180 31.90 -13.37 -17.23
CA ASP A 180 33.24 -13.97 -17.12
C ASP A 180 33.78 -14.32 -18.52
N ASN A 181 34.60 -15.35 -18.67
CA ASN A 181 35.36 -15.71 -19.87
C ASN A 181 34.54 -15.77 -21.17
N LYS A 182 33.27 -16.17 -21.14
CA LYS A 182 32.39 -16.21 -22.31
C LYS A 182 31.05 -15.58 -22.01
N ILE A 183 30.51 -14.86 -22.98
CA ILE A 183 29.14 -14.31 -22.91
C ILE A 183 28.14 -15.46 -23.03
N ASN A 184 27.25 -15.57 -22.04
CA ASN A 184 26.05 -16.40 -22.16
C ASN A 184 24.90 -15.53 -22.66
N GLU A 185 24.74 -15.44 -23.97
CA GLU A 185 23.74 -14.58 -24.60
C GLU A 185 22.32 -14.86 -24.12
N LYS A 186 21.94 -16.13 -23.95
CA LYS A 186 20.62 -16.51 -23.45
C LYS A 186 20.35 -15.93 -22.05
N LEU A 187 21.35 -15.95 -21.18
CA LEU A 187 21.24 -15.43 -19.83
C LEU A 187 21.18 -13.90 -19.81
N ILE A 188 22.01 -13.23 -20.63
CA ILE A 188 22.02 -11.78 -20.80
C ILE A 188 20.63 -11.29 -21.29
N VAL A 189 20.13 -11.88 -22.38
CA VAL A 189 18.82 -11.53 -22.94
C VAL A 189 17.69 -11.79 -21.93
N LYS A 190 17.73 -12.91 -21.20
CA LYS A 190 16.76 -13.22 -20.16
C LYS A 190 16.78 -12.18 -19.05
N SER A 191 17.95 -11.84 -18.52
CA SER A 191 18.10 -10.86 -17.44
C SER A 191 17.59 -9.49 -17.86
N ARG A 192 17.91 -9.05 -19.09
CA ARG A 192 17.39 -7.81 -19.65
C ARG A 192 15.87 -7.82 -19.72
N LYS A 193 15.27 -8.85 -20.32
CA LYS A 193 13.81 -8.97 -20.47
C LYS A 193 13.10 -8.92 -19.10
N VAL A 194 13.63 -9.66 -18.13
CA VAL A 194 13.05 -9.68 -16.77
C VAL A 194 13.17 -8.30 -16.10
N THR A 195 14.33 -7.65 -16.19
CA THR A 195 14.54 -6.31 -15.62
C THR A 195 13.64 -5.28 -16.31
N GLN A 196 13.55 -5.31 -17.63
CA GLN A 196 12.68 -4.44 -18.42
C GLN A 196 11.21 -4.59 -18.00
N LYS A 197 10.69 -5.83 -17.95
CA LYS A 197 9.31 -6.12 -17.56
C LYS A 197 9.02 -5.64 -16.13
N ARG A 198 9.96 -5.82 -15.20
CA ARG A 198 9.87 -5.34 -13.82
C ARG A 198 9.70 -3.83 -13.73
N LEU A 199 10.42 -3.08 -14.56
CA LEU A 199 10.37 -1.62 -14.62
C LEU A 199 9.16 -1.10 -15.39
N GLU A 200 8.69 -1.83 -16.41
CA GLU A 200 7.45 -1.51 -17.13
C GLU A 200 6.22 -1.50 -16.21
N LEU A 201 6.16 -2.40 -15.23
CA LEU A 201 5.14 -2.40 -14.19
C LEU A 201 5.14 -1.12 -13.31
N CYS A 202 6.24 -0.35 -13.38
CA CYS A 202 6.39 0.95 -12.73
C CYS A 202 6.33 2.12 -13.73
N GLY A 203 5.95 1.88 -14.98
CA GLY A 203 5.83 2.89 -16.02
C GLY A 203 7.14 3.28 -16.73
N ILE A 204 8.24 2.56 -16.51
CA ILE A 204 9.54 2.77 -17.18
C ILE A 204 9.61 1.90 -18.45
N LYS A 205 9.42 2.52 -19.60
CA LYS A 205 9.31 1.81 -20.89
C LYS A 205 10.63 1.41 -21.54
N LYS A 206 11.72 2.11 -21.24
CA LYS A 206 13.03 1.85 -21.85
C LYS A 206 14.14 1.92 -20.81
N ILE A 207 15.12 1.04 -20.93
CA ILE A 207 16.37 1.04 -20.19
C ILE A 207 17.52 1.00 -21.17
N GLU A 208 18.62 1.66 -20.85
CA GLU A 208 19.90 1.49 -21.53
C GLU A 208 20.57 0.21 -21.03
N GLU A 209 21.28 -0.50 -21.91
CA GLU A 209 22.03 -1.71 -21.54
C GLU A 209 23.49 -1.59 -21.93
N ILE A 210 24.37 -2.00 -21.03
CA ILE A 210 25.82 -2.10 -21.23
C ILE A 210 26.26 -3.51 -20.85
N ILE A 211 26.97 -4.21 -21.75
CA ILE A 211 27.48 -5.56 -21.49
C ILE A 211 28.99 -5.49 -21.52
N ILE A 212 29.65 -5.94 -20.44
CA ILE A 212 31.10 -5.85 -20.27
C ILE A 212 31.69 -7.08 -19.57
N PRO A 213 33.01 -7.36 -19.76
CA PRO A 213 33.68 -8.33 -18.92
C PRO A 213 33.60 -8.00 -17.43
N HIS A 214 33.55 -9.03 -16.58
CA HIS A 214 33.49 -8.91 -15.12
C HIS A 214 34.86 -8.52 -14.55
N LYS A 215 35.32 -7.30 -14.86
CA LYS A 215 36.59 -6.72 -14.41
C LYS A 215 36.37 -5.38 -13.75
N GLU A 216 36.99 -5.17 -12.59
CA GLU A 216 36.80 -4.00 -11.74
C GLU A 216 36.99 -2.67 -12.49
N ASN A 217 38.14 -2.53 -13.18
CA ASN A 217 38.48 -1.28 -13.90
C ASN A 217 37.50 -0.97 -15.05
N ILE A 218 37.05 -2.00 -15.77
CA ILE A 218 36.08 -1.83 -16.86
C ILE A 218 34.73 -1.40 -16.28
N LEU A 219 34.28 -2.05 -15.21
CA LEU A 219 33.02 -1.72 -14.53
C LEU A 219 33.08 -0.30 -13.94
N PHE A 220 34.15 0.06 -13.26
CA PHE A 220 34.42 1.41 -12.76
C PHE A 220 34.25 2.47 -13.85
N ASN A 221 34.89 2.31 -15.01
CA ASN A 221 34.79 3.25 -16.13
C ASN A 221 33.33 3.40 -16.63
N LYS A 222 32.55 2.31 -16.66
CA LYS A 222 31.14 2.37 -17.07
C LYS A 222 30.23 3.00 -16.01
N ILE A 223 30.50 2.80 -14.73
CA ILE A 223 29.83 3.52 -13.64
C ILE A 223 30.09 5.02 -13.75
N GLN A 224 31.37 5.43 -13.97
CA GLN A 224 31.73 6.84 -14.17
C GLN A 224 30.99 7.46 -15.37
N LEU A 225 30.90 6.72 -16.48
CA LEU A 225 30.15 7.17 -17.65
C LEU A 225 28.67 7.44 -17.29
N CYS A 226 28.01 6.55 -16.53
CA CYS A 226 26.63 6.74 -16.07
C CYS A 226 26.52 7.94 -15.12
N ILE A 227 27.47 8.14 -14.22
CA ILE A 227 27.52 9.29 -13.32
C ILE A 227 27.64 10.59 -14.12
N ASN A 228 28.56 10.68 -15.08
CA ASN A 228 28.79 11.86 -15.93
C ASN A 228 27.53 12.20 -16.79
N ARG A 229 26.77 11.18 -17.19
CA ARG A 229 25.48 11.33 -17.91
C ARG A 229 24.31 11.64 -16.98
N ASN A 230 24.54 11.75 -15.67
CA ASN A 230 23.49 11.97 -14.68
C ASN A 230 22.34 10.96 -14.77
N VAL A 231 22.62 9.68 -14.98
CA VAL A 231 21.62 8.60 -14.93
C VAL A 231 21.04 8.51 -13.52
N ASP A 232 19.73 8.31 -13.38
CA ASP A 232 19.11 8.26 -12.04
C ASP A 232 19.42 6.97 -11.30
N ILE A 233 19.42 5.84 -12.01
CA ILE A 233 19.62 4.51 -11.42
C ILE A 233 20.56 3.68 -12.31
N VAL A 234 21.61 3.14 -11.73
CA VAL A 234 22.50 2.16 -12.36
C VAL A 234 22.25 0.82 -11.69
N LEU A 235 21.78 -0.15 -12.46
CA LEU A 235 21.57 -1.54 -12.05
C LEU A 235 22.74 -2.38 -12.55
N ILE A 236 23.42 -3.09 -11.66
CA ILE A 236 24.58 -3.92 -12.01
C ILE A 236 24.28 -5.37 -11.66
N ILE A 237 24.35 -6.27 -12.65
CA ILE A 237 24.18 -7.69 -12.44
C ILE A 237 25.43 -8.46 -12.88
N GLY A 238 25.97 -9.23 -11.95
CA GLY A 238 27.15 -10.07 -12.18
C GLY A 238 26.81 -11.47 -12.66
N PRO A 239 27.82 -12.24 -13.10
CA PRO A 239 27.68 -13.66 -13.39
C PRO A 239 27.32 -14.44 -12.13
N HIS A 240 27.86 -14.05 -10.98
CA HIS A 240 27.68 -14.64 -9.65
C HIS A 240 27.02 -13.70 -8.66
N ALA A 241 26.60 -14.25 -7.52
CA ALA A 241 26.11 -13.47 -6.39
C ALA A 241 27.25 -12.64 -5.78
N ILE A 242 26.95 -11.44 -5.32
CA ILE A 242 27.87 -10.61 -4.55
C ILE A 242 27.90 -11.15 -3.13
N THR A 243 28.99 -11.82 -2.74
CA THR A 243 29.10 -12.48 -1.43
C THR A 243 30.04 -11.77 -0.47
N HIS A 244 30.87 -10.87 -0.97
CA HIS A 244 31.86 -10.16 -0.18
C HIS A 244 31.97 -8.69 -0.58
N ILE A 245 32.22 -7.80 0.39
CA ILE A 245 32.35 -6.36 0.16
C ILE A 245 33.57 -5.96 -0.68
N LYS A 246 34.57 -6.85 -0.80
CA LYS A 246 35.76 -6.68 -1.65
C LYS A 246 35.65 -7.38 -3.00
N ASP A 247 34.46 -7.75 -3.42
CA ASP A 247 34.18 -8.31 -4.74
C ASP A 247 34.28 -7.21 -5.83
N VAL A 248 34.31 -7.60 -7.11
CA VAL A 248 34.46 -6.71 -8.28
C VAL A 248 33.39 -5.59 -8.26
N ILE A 249 32.13 -5.92 -8.01
CA ILE A 249 31.04 -4.94 -8.04
C ILE A 249 31.14 -3.94 -6.89
N PRO A 250 31.22 -4.34 -5.61
CA PRO A 250 31.42 -3.41 -4.51
C PRO A 250 32.65 -2.52 -4.64
N ASN A 251 33.80 -3.08 -5.08
CA ASN A 251 35.01 -2.33 -5.28
C ASN A 251 34.87 -1.26 -6.36
N ALA A 252 34.33 -1.61 -7.55
CA ALA A 252 34.11 -0.65 -8.62
C ALA A 252 33.15 0.48 -8.20
N ILE A 253 32.10 0.15 -7.44
CA ILE A 253 31.16 1.13 -6.87
C ILE A 253 31.88 2.06 -5.89
N SER A 254 32.63 1.51 -4.95
CA SER A 254 33.38 2.32 -3.95
C SER A 254 34.43 3.25 -4.61
N LYS A 255 35.18 2.74 -5.59
CA LYS A 255 36.14 3.55 -6.38
C LYS A 255 35.45 4.68 -7.14
N SER A 256 34.20 4.51 -7.56
CA SER A 256 33.47 5.58 -8.27
C SER A 256 33.10 6.77 -7.37
N GLY A 257 33.36 6.72 -6.08
CA GLY A 257 32.99 7.73 -5.10
C GLY A 257 31.56 7.56 -4.57
N ALA A 258 30.88 6.50 -4.95
CA ALA A 258 29.55 6.20 -4.42
C ALA A 258 29.65 5.62 -2.99
N LYS A 259 28.80 6.13 -2.09
CA LYS A 259 28.70 5.63 -0.73
C LYS A 259 27.81 4.40 -0.66
N ILE A 260 28.32 3.29 -0.17
CA ILE A 260 27.52 2.11 0.12
C ILE A 260 26.61 2.43 1.32
N ILE A 261 25.31 2.35 1.11
CA ILE A 261 24.28 2.53 2.15
C ILE A 261 24.13 1.22 2.91
N ARG A 262 24.06 0.10 2.16
CA ARG A 262 23.89 -1.22 2.75
C ARG A 262 24.40 -2.31 1.80
N PHE A 263 25.07 -3.29 2.36
CA PHE A 263 25.36 -4.57 1.75
C PHE A 263 24.58 -5.66 2.44
N GLY A 264 23.68 -6.30 1.69
CA GLY A 264 22.70 -7.23 2.22
C GLY A 264 21.45 -6.56 2.84
N ILE A 265 20.28 -7.04 2.50
CA ILE A 265 18.99 -6.57 3.04
C ILE A 265 18.19 -7.75 3.62
N PRO A 266 17.38 -7.56 4.67
CA PRO A 266 16.62 -8.63 5.30
C PRO A 266 15.35 -8.98 4.51
N VAL A 267 15.52 -9.36 3.23
CA VAL A 267 14.42 -9.76 2.33
C VAL A 267 14.84 -10.99 1.55
N GLU A 268 14.04 -12.05 1.61
CA GLU A 268 14.28 -13.30 0.87
C GLU A 268 13.06 -13.62 -0.03
N PRO A 269 13.27 -13.82 -1.33
CA PRO A 269 14.54 -13.69 -2.05
C PRO A 269 14.99 -12.22 -2.22
N GLY A 270 16.32 -11.99 -2.26
CA GLY A 270 16.89 -10.66 -2.49
C GLY A 270 17.95 -10.19 -1.49
N ASN A 271 18.30 -11.02 -0.52
CA ASN A 271 19.16 -10.66 0.60
C ASN A 271 20.57 -10.19 0.21
N LEU A 272 21.16 -10.68 -0.90
CA LEU A 272 22.50 -10.27 -1.37
C LEU A 272 22.47 -9.02 -2.28
N LEU A 273 21.53 -8.10 -2.03
CA LEU A 273 21.47 -6.82 -2.72
C LEU A 273 22.48 -5.84 -2.10
N LEU A 274 23.23 -5.12 -2.94
CA LEU A 274 24.07 -4.00 -2.54
C LEU A 274 23.39 -2.70 -2.97
N LEU A 275 23.11 -1.81 -2.02
CA LEU A 275 22.56 -0.49 -2.27
C LEU A 275 23.62 0.58 -2.00
N SER A 276 23.87 1.42 -2.98
CA SER A 276 24.78 2.54 -2.87
C SER A 276 24.18 3.80 -3.52
N LYS A 277 24.80 4.94 -3.22
CA LYS A 277 24.37 6.24 -3.71
C LYS A 277 25.58 7.13 -3.98
N PHE A 278 25.61 7.72 -5.16
CA PHE A 278 26.53 8.80 -5.51
C PHE A 278 25.77 10.13 -5.43
N ARG A 279 26.35 11.12 -4.76
CA ARG A 279 25.78 12.46 -4.67
C ARG A 279 26.45 13.37 -5.70
N SER A 280 25.76 13.64 -6.80
CA SER A 280 26.19 14.65 -7.76
C SER A 280 25.79 16.05 -7.29
N SER A 281 26.28 17.07 -7.98
CA SER A 281 25.83 18.46 -7.75
C SER A 281 24.36 18.70 -8.06
N ILE A 282 23.76 17.85 -8.89
CA ILE A 282 22.38 18.02 -9.38
C ILE A 282 21.40 17.13 -8.59
N LYS A 283 21.76 15.87 -8.34
CA LYS A 283 20.87 14.86 -7.74
C LYS A 283 21.63 13.68 -7.14
N ASP A 284 20.91 12.87 -6.40
CA ASP A 284 21.38 11.55 -5.96
C ASP A 284 21.24 10.52 -7.09
N ILE A 285 22.30 9.77 -7.38
CA ILE A 285 22.33 8.65 -8.33
C ILE A 285 22.42 7.36 -7.53
N TYR A 286 21.44 6.47 -7.70
CA TYR A 286 21.47 5.17 -7.04
C TYR A 286 22.21 4.16 -7.90
N ILE A 287 23.16 3.43 -7.28
CA ILE A 287 23.94 2.36 -7.93
C ILE A 287 23.67 1.09 -7.14
N ILE A 288 23.09 0.08 -7.80
CA ILE A 288 22.56 -1.11 -7.15
C ILE A 288 23.25 -2.35 -7.71
N GLY A 289 23.99 -3.08 -6.85
CA GLY A 289 24.41 -4.44 -7.14
C GLY A 289 23.23 -5.39 -6.97
N MET A 290 22.72 -5.93 -8.08
CA MET A 290 21.53 -6.76 -8.09
C MET A 290 21.83 -8.16 -7.55
N PRO A 291 20.93 -8.75 -6.73
CA PRO A 291 21.05 -10.15 -6.34
C PRO A 291 20.74 -11.06 -7.53
N THR A 292 21.31 -12.26 -7.56
CA THR A 292 21.13 -13.20 -8.67
C THR A 292 19.66 -13.66 -8.86
N CYS A 293 18.87 -13.68 -7.79
CA CYS A 293 17.43 -13.97 -7.86
C CYS A 293 16.64 -12.92 -8.66
N ALA A 294 17.20 -11.72 -8.89
CA ALA A 294 16.60 -10.71 -9.75
C ALA A 294 16.53 -11.12 -11.23
N LYS A 295 17.25 -12.18 -11.65
CA LYS A 295 17.12 -12.84 -12.97
C LYS A 295 15.79 -13.61 -13.12
N SER A 296 15.04 -13.79 -12.02
CA SER A 296 13.68 -14.35 -12.01
C SER A 296 12.63 -13.24 -12.08
N PRO A 297 11.47 -13.48 -12.73
CA PRO A 297 10.38 -12.51 -12.74
C PRO A 297 9.63 -12.38 -11.41
N LYS A 298 9.85 -13.29 -10.46
CA LYS A 298 9.21 -13.24 -9.13
C LYS A 298 9.64 -11.99 -8.37
N GLU A 299 8.71 -11.47 -7.55
CA GLU A 299 8.98 -10.38 -6.62
C GLU A 299 10.12 -10.75 -5.67
N ASN A 300 10.99 -9.78 -5.38
CA ASN A 300 12.13 -9.94 -4.48
C ASN A 300 12.57 -8.60 -3.90
N GLY A 301 13.61 -8.60 -3.06
CA GLY A 301 14.10 -7.40 -2.39
C GLY A 301 14.49 -6.24 -3.32
N LEU A 302 14.92 -6.52 -4.57
CA LEU A 302 15.19 -5.47 -5.54
C LEU A 302 13.94 -4.65 -5.87
N ASP A 303 12.77 -5.29 -5.99
CA ASP A 303 11.51 -4.60 -6.28
C ASP A 303 11.19 -3.59 -5.19
N TRP A 304 11.32 -4.00 -3.93
CA TRP A 304 11.01 -3.15 -2.78
C TRP A 304 11.92 -1.92 -2.69
N ILE A 305 13.19 -2.06 -3.11
CA ILE A 305 14.12 -0.95 -3.19
C ILE A 305 13.80 -0.04 -4.37
N LEU A 306 13.58 -0.63 -5.57
CA LEU A 306 13.24 0.13 -6.78
C LEU A 306 11.96 0.94 -6.60
N TRP A 307 10.90 0.37 -6.04
CA TRP A 307 9.64 1.08 -5.81
C TRP A 307 9.83 2.33 -4.93
N ARG A 308 10.67 2.23 -3.90
CA ARG A 308 11.00 3.39 -3.05
C ARG A 308 11.77 4.46 -3.80
N ILE A 309 12.78 4.08 -4.57
CA ILE A 309 13.58 5.01 -5.37
C ILE A 309 12.73 5.70 -6.44
N LEU A 310 11.88 4.93 -7.14
CA LEU A 310 10.98 5.44 -8.16
C LEU A 310 9.90 6.39 -7.60
N CYS A 311 9.60 6.29 -6.31
CA CYS A 311 8.71 7.20 -5.59
C CYS A 311 9.46 8.34 -4.88
N ASN A 312 10.76 8.55 -5.14
CA ASN A 312 11.61 9.54 -4.48
C ASN A 312 11.62 9.42 -2.94
N ILE A 313 11.43 8.21 -2.41
CA ILE A 313 11.51 7.97 -0.98
C ILE A 313 12.97 7.86 -0.58
N ASN A 314 13.41 8.72 0.35
CA ASN A 314 14.76 8.66 0.87
C ASN A 314 14.99 7.37 1.67
N ILE A 315 15.90 6.55 1.21
CA ILE A 315 16.25 5.28 1.84
C ILE A 315 17.43 5.49 2.79
N LYS A 316 17.19 5.33 4.08
CA LYS A 316 18.22 5.31 5.12
C LYS A 316 18.46 3.86 5.57
N ASN A 317 19.66 3.59 6.10
CA ASN A 317 19.99 2.24 6.59
C ASN A 317 19.00 1.76 7.67
N SER A 318 18.53 2.64 8.55
CA SER A 318 17.51 2.32 9.56
C SER A 318 16.18 1.81 8.96
N ASN A 319 15.74 2.41 7.85
CA ASN A 319 14.50 1.99 7.19
C ASN A 319 14.62 0.61 6.51
N LEU A 320 15.84 0.18 6.18
CA LEU A 320 16.08 -1.13 5.58
C LEU A 320 15.90 -2.27 6.59
N ASN A 321 16.05 -2.01 7.89
CA ASN A 321 15.78 -3.00 8.92
C ASN A 321 14.28 -3.34 9.01
N GLU A 322 13.40 -2.37 8.75
CA GLU A 322 11.95 -2.55 8.76
C GLU A 322 11.46 -3.55 7.68
N LEU A 323 12.27 -3.76 6.63
CA LEU A 323 11.96 -4.73 5.57
C LEU A 323 11.94 -6.18 6.08
N SER A 324 12.54 -6.46 7.24
CA SER A 324 12.50 -7.79 7.88
C SER A 324 11.09 -8.24 8.22
N VAL A 325 10.20 -7.29 8.53
CA VAL A 325 8.80 -7.60 8.84
C VAL A 325 8.03 -7.89 7.54
N GLY A 326 7.80 -9.18 7.27
CA GLY A 326 7.24 -9.67 6.01
C GLY A 326 8.27 -9.79 4.89
N GLY A 327 9.59 -9.74 5.22
CA GLY A 327 10.68 -9.88 4.27
C GLY A 327 10.88 -11.27 3.69
N LEU A 328 10.20 -12.30 4.22
CA LEU A 328 10.13 -13.62 3.58
C LEU A 328 8.97 -13.61 2.57
N ILE A 329 9.29 -13.44 1.29
CA ILE A 329 8.34 -13.39 0.18
C ILE A 329 8.09 -14.84 -0.31
N LYS A 330 6.84 -15.29 -0.27
CA LYS A 330 6.44 -16.66 -0.68
C LYS A 330 5.98 -16.72 -2.12
#